data_90f70cf299a2a919554ea7e30f8d3f2d
#
_entry.id   90f70cf299a2a919554ea7e30f8d3f2d
#
_cell.length_a   1.000
_cell.length_b   1.000
_cell.length_c   1.000
_cell.angle_alpha   90.00
_cell.angle_beta   90.00
_cell.angle_gamma   90.00
#
_symmetry.space_group_name_H-M   'P 1'
#
loop_
_entity.id
_entity.type
_entity.pdbx_description
1 polymer ?
#
loop_
_entity_poly.entity_id
_entity_poly.type
_entity_poly.pdbx_seq_one_letter_code
_entity_poly.pdbx_strand_id
1 'polypeptide(L)'
;MKKNLCLLLVCLLSAAAPLQAQDMQQAQKLIDQAQKYLYNNPKQASYYAAQASALFPEDEPSEVRAQAMILYCQAEQLLGNFDLSIKNLYDTQKYIHPTNKKQMAQLCSLMGRVYSKLGDYNKAIELNDKATSIFKSIGDSTSVAGCYNERGVMHHFMSEFTVAERFFQRALAINRAQRNLKEIATNLNNLCLYRGNTEEKLSFIQEAITINKNLDAQWSLGENYNNMGKQYYYGKQYSNALEALRKAYEYAHNIGARELICDNYEYSSMVYAAIGDYAQAYKYLDKRYHLGKELQSSNKLRNIEQEISYKRYQDQKYATEMQEQTYKIELLKRNLWLLGSVLILGIAFSIFLYKWYKRRKDLQLIEARYQLQLSEKEVAELKMHQQELELQNVHNALATSRQEATSLSLIHIS
;
A
#
# COMPACT_ATOMS: atom_id res chain seq x y z
N MET A 1 -2.36 39.29 12.24
CA MET A 1 -3.16 38.08 12.08
C MET A 1 -2.40 36.89 11.50
N LYS A 2 -1.59 36.99 10.44
CA LYS A 2 -0.85 35.85 9.86
C LYS A 2 0.17 35.14 10.78
N LYS A 3 0.85 35.88 11.66
CA LYS A 3 1.83 35.30 12.62
C LYS A 3 1.16 34.43 13.71
N ASN A 4 -0.02 34.79 14.16
CA ASN A 4 -0.73 34.03 15.19
C ASN A 4 -1.39 32.74 14.63
N LEU A 5 -1.73 32.71 13.32
CA LEU A 5 -2.27 31.52 12.66
C LEU A 5 -1.17 30.46 12.47
N CYS A 6 0.08 30.86 12.12
CA CYS A 6 1.21 29.95 12.04
C CYS A 6 1.60 29.36 13.41
N LEU A 7 1.55 30.17 14.49
CA LEU A 7 1.83 29.67 15.83
C LEU A 7 0.75 28.67 16.30
N LEU A 8 -0.53 28.91 16.02
CA LEU A 8 -1.61 27.98 16.33
C LEU A 8 -1.50 26.66 15.55
N LEU A 9 -1.12 26.71 14.27
CA LEU A 9 -0.86 25.52 13.45
C LEU A 9 0.35 24.72 13.96
N VAL A 10 1.42 25.39 14.35
CA VAL A 10 2.62 24.74 14.94
C VAL A 10 2.29 24.13 16.30
N CYS A 11 1.50 24.80 17.15
CA CYS A 11 1.06 24.24 18.43
C CYS A 11 0.10 23.06 18.26
N LEU A 12 -0.80 23.08 17.27
CA LEU A 12 -1.69 21.95 16.96
C LEU A 12 -0.91 20.75 16.40
N LEU A 13 0.06 20.98 15.53
CA LEU A 13 0.95 19.92 15.02
C LEU A 13 1.88 19.34 16.10
N SER A 14 2.36 20.15 17.04
CA SER A 14 3.19 19.69 18.15
C SER A 14 2.40 18.95 19.25
N ALA A 15 1.08 19.18 19.36
CA ALA A 15 0.21 18.45 20.28
C ALA A 15 -0.30 17.12 19.68
N ALA A 16 -0.47 17.03 18.35
CA ALA A 16 -0.91 15.81 17.68
C ALA A 16 0.19 14.75 17.58
N ALA A 17 1.45 15.14 17.42
CA ALA A 17 2.58 14.22 17.31
C ALA A 17 2.79 13.31 18.56
N PRO A 18 2.72 13.79 19.82
CA PRO A 18 2.86 12.94 21.00
C PRO A 18 1.67 12.00 21.21
N LEU A 19 0.43 12.38 20.84
CA LEU A 19 -0.74 11.48 20.89
C LEU A 19 -0.55 10.31 19.92
N GLN A 20 -0.18 10.58 18.68
CA GLN A 20 0.06 9.55 17.67
C GLN A 20 1.20 8.60 18.06
N ALA A 21 2.26 9.08 18.72
CA ALA A 21 3.34 8.25 19.24
C ALA A 21 2.88 7.34 20.41
N GLN A 22 1.98 7.83 21.25
CA GLN A 22 1.40 7.05 22.34
C GLN A 22 0.50 5.93 21.82
N ASP A 23 -0.35 6.22 20.83
CA ASP A 23 -1.22 5.22 20.19
C ASP A 23 -0.40 4.16 19.47
N MET A 24 0.70 4.53 18.80
CA MET A 24 1.63 3.59 18.16
C MET A 24 2.29 2.65 19.20
N GLN A 25 2.73 3.17 20.32
CA GLN A 25 3.33 2.36 21.39
C GLN A 25 2.29 1.42 22.02
N GLN A 26 1.08 1.89 22.23
CA GLN A 26 -0.01 1.08 22.76
C GLN A 26 -0.41 -0.02 21.77
N ALA A 27 -0.53 0.29 20.50
CA ALA A 27 -0.82 -0.69 19.45
C ALA A 27 0.25 -1.77 19.37
N GLN A 28 1.54 -1.40 19.45
CA GLN A 28 2.62 -2.38 19.44
C GLN A 28 2.55 -3.32 20.63
N LYS A 29 2.26 -2.84 21.84
CA LYS A 29 2.05 -3.70 23.02
C LYS A 29 0.90 -4.68 22.85
N LEU A 30 -0.21 -4.22 22.24
CA LEU A 30 -1.37 -5.09 21.96
C LEU A 30 -1.04 -6.13 20.88
N ILE A 31 -0.28 -5.76 19.86
CA ILE A 31 0.22 -6.68 18.82
C ILE A 31 1.12 -7.75 19.43
N ASP A 32 2.06 -7.37 20.31
CA ASP A 32 2.94 -8.30 20.99
C ASP A 32 2.16 -9.28 21.87
N GLN A 33 1.11 -8.79 22.55
CA GLN A 33 0.19 -9.65 23.29
C GLN A 33 -0.59 -10.60 22.36
N ALA A 34 -1.11 -10.10 21.25
CA ALA A 34 -1.81 -10.92 20.28
C ALA A 34 -0.89 -12.03 19.73
N GLN A 35 0.36 -11.71 19.40
CA GLN A 35 1.35 -12.70 18.95
C GLN A 35 1.64 -13.76 20.02
N LYS A 36 1.80 -13.35 21.28
CA LYS A 36 2.04 -14.24 22.39
C LYS A 36 0.91 -15.26 22.58
N TYR A 37 -0.37 -14.80 22.42
CA TYR A 37 -1.53 -15.65 22.67
C TYR A 37 -2.01 -16.42 21.43
N LEU A 38 -1.46 -16.18 20.24
CA LEU A 38 -1.97 -16.68 18.97
C LEU A 38 -2.23 -18.20 18.96
N TYR A 39 -1.32 -19.00 19.52
CA TYR A 39 -1.42 -20.47 19.51
C TYR A 39 -1.80 -21.09 20.86
N ASN A 40 -1.78 -20.32 21.95
CA ASN A 40 -2.18 -20.81 23.27
C ASN A 40 -3.56 -20.29 23.71
N ASN A 41 -4.01 -19.14 23.20
CA ASN A 41 -5.37 -18.63 23.40
C ASN A 41 -5.81 -17.75 22.23
N PRO A 42 -6.21 -18.33 21.08
CA PRO A 42 -6.60 -17.57 19.91
C PRO A 42 -7.71 -16.53 20.14
N LYS A 43 -8.61 -16.77 21.12
CA LYS A 43 -9.66 -15.79 21.48
C LYS A 43 -9.05 -14.51 22.06
N GLN A 44 -8.07 -14.64 22.95
CA GLN A 44 -7.35 -13.47 23.47
C GLN A 44 -6.50 -12.80 22.39
N ALA A 45 -5.86 -13.58 21.52
CA ALA A 45 -5.13 -13.03 20.38
C ALA A 45 -6.01 -12.19 19.46
N SER A 46 -7.19 -12.70 19.10
CA SER A 46 -8.20 -11.99 18.32
C SER A 46 -8.62 -10.68 19.01
N TYR A 47 -8.90 -10.74 20.31
CA TYR A 47 -9.28 -9.56 21.09
C TYR A 47 -8.21 -8.47 21.11
N TYR A 48 -6.95 -8.81 21.42
CA TYR A 48 -5.86 -7.84 21.44
C TYR A 48 -5.56 -7.28 20.03
N ALA A 49 -5.61 -8.11 19.01
CA ALA A 49 -5.40 -7.67 17.64
C ALA A 49 -6.51 -6.72 17.16
N ALA A 50 -7.76 -6.97 17.51
CA ALA A 50 -8.88 -6.08 17.24
C ALA A 50 -8.72 -4.73 17.95
N GLN A 51 -8.33 -4.73 19.23
CA GLN A 51 -8.06 -3.50 19.97
C GLN A 51 -6.92 -2.69 19.35
N ALA A 52 -5.82 -3.35 18.94
CA ALA A 52 -4.70 -2.68 18.27
C ALA A 52 -5.14 -2.01 16.97
N SER A 53 -5.97 -2.70 16.18
CA SER A 53 -6.52 -2.15 14.93
C SER A 53 -7.42 -0.95 15.15
N ALA A 54 -8.23 -0.94 16.23
CA ALA A 54 -9.18 0.12 16.54
C ALA A 54 -8.53 1.45 16.97
N LEU A 55 -7.23 1.46 17.29
CA LEU A 55 -6.49 2.69 17.60
C LEU A 55 -6.23 3.58 16.37
N PHE A 56 -6.46 3.07 15.15
CA PHE A 56 -6.18 3.78 13.91
C PHE A 56 -7.46 4.06 13.12
N PRO A 57 -7.56 5.22 12.44
CA PRO A 57 -8.68 5.55 11.57
C PRO A 57 -8.91 4.51 10.47
N GLU A 58 -10.17 4.36 10.05
CA GLU A 58 -10.53 3.38 9.02
C GLU A 58 -10.09 3.76 7.61
N ASP A 59 -9.92 5.05 7.36
CA ASP A 59 -9.70 5.57 6.00
C ASP A 59 -8.23 5.82 5.66
N GLU A 60 -7.31 5.59 6.63
CA GLU A 60 -5.88 5.83 6.42
C GLU A 60 -5.08 4.52 6.34
N PRO A 61 -4.19 4.36 5.32
CA PRO A 61 -3.23 3.27 5.27
C PRO A 61 -2.31 3.31 6.50
N SER A 62 -2.24 2.18 7.23
CA SER A 62 -1.37 2.05 8.40
C SER A 62 -0.77 0.66 8.45
N GLU A 63 0.56 0.58 8.40
CA GLU A 63 1.29 -0.69 8.49
C GLU A 63 1.01 -1.41 9.82
N VAL A 64 0.87 -0.66 10.91
CA VAL A 64 0.57 -1.21 12.24
C VAL A 64 -0.85 -1.76 12.28
N ARG A 65 -1.83 -1.04 11.71
CA ARG A 65 -3.20 -1.53 11.56
C ARG A 65 -3.24 -2.80 10.70
N ALA A 66 -2.54 -2.80 9.56
CA ALA A 66 -2.47 -3.98 8.70
C ALA A 66 -1.88 -5.18 9.43
N GLN A 67 -0.82 -4.99 10.23
CA GLN A 67 -0.23 -6.06 11.06
C GLN A 67 -1.20 -6.58 12.11
N ALA A 68 -1.92 -5.70 12.80
CA ALA A 68 -2.93 -6.08 13.77
C ALA A 68 -4.06 -6.89 13.10
N MET A 69 -4.57 -6.44 11.95
CA MET A 69 -5.61 -7.13 11.20
C MET A 69 -5.15 -8.49 10.65
N ILE A 70 -3.89 -8.62 10.23
CA ILE A 70 -3.29 -9.90 9.84
C ILE A 70 -3.33 -10.88 11.01
N LEU A 71 -2.92 -10.45 12.21
CA LEU A 71 -2.96 -11.27 13.43
C LEU A 71 -4.39 -11.63 13.84
N TYR A 72 -5.31 -10.67 13.75
CA TYR A 72 -6.73 -10.91 13.97
C TYR A 72 -7.25 -12.03 13.06
N CYS A 73 -6.99 -11.93 11.76
CA CYS A 73 -7.41 -12.94 10.79
C CYS A 73 -6.76 -14.31 11.02
N GLN A 74 -5.50 -14.34 11.48
CA GLN A 74 -4.84 -15.59 11.88
C GLN A 74 -5.53 -16.24 13.08
N ALA A 75 -5.85 -15.46 14.10
CA ALA A 75 -6.56 -15.94 15.28
C ALA A 75 -7.95 -16.49 14.92
N GLU A 76 -8.70 -15.78 14.07
CA GLU A 76 -10.01 -16.22 13.58
C GLU A 76 -9.92 -17.54 12.78
N GLN A 77 -8.85 -17.75 12.00
CA GLN A 77 -8.62 -19.03 11.33
C GLN A 77 -8.41 -20.18 12.33
N LEU A 78 -7.64 -19.95 13.39
CA LEU A 78 -7.41 -20.95 14.44
C LEU A 78 -8.69 -21.28 15.24
N LEU A 79 -9.64 -20.34 15.29
CA LEU A 79 -10.96 -20.53 15.87
C LEU A 79 -11.97 -21.20 14.90
N GLY A 80 -11.60 -21.35 13.62
CA GLY A 80 -12.46 -21.88 12.57
C GLY A 80 -13.47 -20.88 12.00
N ASN A 81 -13.26 -19.58 12.19
CA ASN A 81 -14.11 -18.51 11.66
C ASN A 81 -13.59 -18.05 10.27
N PHE A 82 -13.58 -18.98 9.30
CA PHE A 82 -12.96 -18.75 7.99
C PHE A 82 -13.66 -17.67 7.17
N ASP A 83 -14.99 -17.57 7.28
CA ASP A 83 -15.81 -16.54 6.64
C ASP A 83 -15.45 -15.14 7.14
N LEU A 84 -15.32 -14.97 8.46
CA LEU A 84 -14.92 -13.71 9.06
C LEU A 84 -13.47 -13.35 8.68
N SER A 85 -12.57 -14.35 8.69
CA SER A 85 -11.17 -14.16 8.33
C SER A 85 -11.03 -13.69 6.89
N ILE A 86 -11.65 -14.35 5.90
CA ILE A 86 -11.46 -13.98 4.49
C ILE A 86 -12.02 -12.59 4.19
N LYS A 87 -13.16 -12.22 4.76
CA LYS A 87 -13.73 -10.88 4.63
C LYS A 87 -12.77 -9.81 5.13
N ASN A 88 -12.24 -9.99 6.34
CA ASN A 88 -11.28 -9.04 6.94
C ASN A 88 -9.93 -9.01 6.21
N LEU A 89 -9.46 -10.13 5.63
CA LEU A 89 -8.25 -10.14 4.81
C LEU A 89 -8.40 -9.28 3.55
N TYR A 90 -9.56 -9.30 2.90
CA TYR A 90 -9.82 -8.41 1.77
C TYR A 90 -9.84 -6.94 2.20
N ASP A 91 -10.44 -6.62 3.34
CA ASP A 91 -10.44 -5.25 3.88
C ASP A 91 -9.04 -4.80 4.31
N THR A 92 -8.22 -5.72 4.83
CA THR A 92 -6.84 -5.43 5.26
C THR A 92 -5.96 -4.96 4.10
N GLN A 93 -6.22 -5.40 2.88
CA GLN A 93 -5.43 -5.04 1.71
C GLN A 93 -5.30 -3.52 1.51
N LYS A 94 -6.33 -2.75 1.84
CA LYS A 94 -6.34 -1.27 1.70
C LYS A 94 -5.38 -0.56 2.67
N TYR A 95 -5.03 -1.21 3.79
CA TYR A 95 -4.11 -0.66 4.80
C TYR A 95 -2.65 -0.98 4.53
N ILE A 96 -2.35 -1.92 3.64
CA ILE A 96 -1.00 -2.33 3.33
C ILE A 96 -0.39 -1.35 2.33
N HIS A 97 0.71 -0.71 2.72
CA HIS A 97 1.44 0.15 1.78
C HIS A 97 1.99 -0.68 0.60
N PRO A 98 1.88 -0.20 -0.65
CA PRO A 98 2.29 -0.97 -1.85
C PRO A 98 3.75 -1.44 -1.83
N THR A 99 4.64 -0.76 -1.11
CA THR A 99 6.05 -1.13 -0.95
C THR A 99 6.28 -2.19 0.13
N ASN A 100 5.31 -2.42 1.03
CA ASN A 100 5.43 -3.43 2.10
C ASN A 100 5.16 -4.84 1.56
N LYS A 101 6.16 -5.35 0.83
CA LYS A 101 6.11 -6.70 0.22
C LYS A 101 5.85 -7.80 1.24
N LYS A 102 6.40 -7.67 2.47
CA LYS A 102 6.24 -8.69 3.52
C LYS A 102 4.79 -8.84 3.94
N GLN A 103 4.10 -7.74 4.29
CA GLN A 103 2.69 -7.78 4.66
C GLN A 103 1.80 -8.26 3.51
N MET A 104 2.09 -7.84 2.27
CA MET A 104 1.35 -8.32 1.10
C MET A 104 1.49 -9.83 0.91
N ALA A 105 2.70 -10.39 1.10
CA ALA A 105 2.91 -11.83 1.02
C ALA A 105 2.20 -12.58 2.15
N GLN A 106 2.23 -12.06 3.38
CA GLN A 106 1.49 -12.61 4.51
C GLN A 106 -0.02 -12.65 4.24
N LEU A 107 -0.57 -11.55 3.71
CA LEU A 107 -1.97 -11.47 3.32
C LEU A 107 -2.33 -12.56 2.29
N CYS A 108 -1.55 -12.69 1.22
CA CYS A 108 -1.76 -13.72 0.20
C CYS A 108 -1.68 -15.14 0.79
N SER A 109 -0.71 -15.42 1.67
CA SER A 109 -0.56 -16.71 2.33
C SER A 109 -1.79 -17.05 3.20
N LEU A 110 -2.28 -16.10 3.99
CA LEU A 110 -3.46 -16.30 4.83
C LEU A 110 -4.73 -16.48 4.02
N MET A 111 -4.92 -15.71 2.96
CA MET A 111 -6.05 -15.90 2.03
C MET A 111 -5.99 -17.29 1.38
N GLY A 112 -4.82 -17.71 0.91
CA GLY A 112 -4.60 -19.05 0.34
C GLY A 112 -4.97 -20.15 1.31
N ARG A 113 -4.63 -20.02 2.60
CA ARG A 113 -5.02 -20.97 3.65
C ARG A 113 -6.54 -21.06 3.81
N VAL A 114 -7.23 -19.92 3.85
CA VAL A 114 -8.70 -19.92 3.96
C VAL A 114 -9.33 -20.59 2.74
N TYR A 115 -8.91 -20.26 1.52
CA TYR A 115 -9.43 -20.90 0.30
C TYR A 115 -9.18 -22.42 0.31
N SER A 116 -8.02 -22.87 0.79
CA SER A 116 -7.73 -24.30 0.96
C SER A 116 -8.69 -24.97 1.93
N LYS A 117 -8.99 -24.33 3.07
CA LYS A 117 -9.96 -24.86 4.07
C LYS A 117 -11.40 -24.88 3.56
N LEU A 118 -11.75 -23.97 2.66
CA LEU A 118 -13.06 -23.91 2.01
C LEU A 118 -13.16 -24.79 0.75
N GLY A 119 -12.07 -25.47 0.36
CA GLY A 119 -12.03 -26.43 -0.75
C GLY A 119 -11.71 -25.84 -2.12
N ASP A 120 -11.47 -24.55 -2.25
CA ASP A 120 -10.98 -23.94 -3.51
C ASP A 120 -9.45 -24.01 -3.60
N TYR A 121 -8.98 -25.21 -3.94
CA TYR A 121 -7.53 -25.47 -4.03
C TYR A 121 -6.84 -24.70 -5.16
N ASN A 122 -7.51 -24.41 -6.26
CA ASN A 122 -6.94 -23.65 -7.38
C ASN A 122 -6.60 -22.23 -6.94
N LYS A 123 -7.53 -21.58 -6.29
CA LYS A 123 -7.33 -20.23 -5.75
C LYS A 123 -6.30 -20.21 -4.62
N ALA A 124 -6.33 -21.22 -3.76
CA ALA A 124 -5.36 -21.39 -2.69
C ALA A 124 -3.93 -21.51 -3.23
N ILE A 125 -3.73 -22.30 -4.28
CA ILE A 125 -2.45 -22.52 -4.96
C ILE A 125 -1.96 -21.21 -5.59
N GLU A 126 -2.80 -20.50 -6.34
CA GLU A 126 -2.45 -19.19 -6.97
C GLU A 126 -1.93 -18.19 -5.92
N LEU A 127 -2.65 -18.05 -4.81
CA LEU A 127 -2.29 -17.13 -3.72
C LEU A 127 -1.01 -17.55 -3.00
N ASN A 128 -0.82 -18.86 -2.78
CA ASN A 128 0.39 -19.41 -2.17
C ASN A 128 1.62 -19.21 -3.07
N ASP A 129 1.49 -19.37 -4.41
CA ASP A 129 2.57 -19.09 -5.36
C ASP A 129 2.97 -17.61 -5.35
N LYS A 130 1.98 -16.72 -5.31
CA LYS A 130 2.21 -15.29 -5.19
C LYS A 130 2.96 -14.95 -3.90
N ALA A 131 2.52 -15.48 -2.76
CA ALA A 131 3.18 -15.30 -1.47
C ALA A 131 4.62 -15.84 -1.49
N THR A 132 4.82 -17.06 -1.99
CA THR A 132 6.14 -17.71 -2.11
C THR A 132 7.11 -16.90 -2.96
N SER A 133 6.64 -16.38 -4.10
CA SER A 133 7.44 -15.53 -4.98
C SER A 133 7.90 -14.26 -4.29
N ILE A 134 6.99 -13.59 -3.59
CA ILE A 134 7.31 -12.36 -2.86
C ILE A 134 8.29 -12.65 -1.72
N PHE A 135 8.04 -13.68 -0.88
CA PHE A 135 8.94 -14.04 0.22
C PHE A 135 10.36 -14.40 -0.28
N LYS A 136 10.47 -15.12 -1.42
CA LYS A 136 11.76 -15.36 -2.06
C LYS A 136 12.45 -14.06 -2.49
N SER A 137 11.69 -13.12 -3.05
CA SER A 137 12.24 -11.83 -3.52
C SER A 137 12.81 -10.96 -2.41
N ILE A 138 12.32 -11.13 -1.16
CA ILE A 138 12.79 -10.40 0.02
C ILE A 138 13.72 -11.22 0.91
N GLY A 139 14.08 -12.46 0.51
CA GLY A 139 14.99 -13.32 1.27
C GLY A 139 14.40 -13.95 2.54
N ASP A 140 13.08 -13.93 2.73
CA ASP A 140 12.41 -14.51 3.91
C ASP A 140 12.22 -16.01 3.75
N SER A 141 13.29 -16.76 3.99
CA SER A 141 13.29 -18.22 3.87
C SER A 141 12.36 -18.93 4.86
N THR A 142 12.14 -18.34 6.05
CA THR A 142 11.20 -18.88 7.05
C THR A 142 9.78 -18.88 6.51
N SER A 143 9.34 -17.74 5.95
CA SER A 143 8.01 -17.64 5.35
C SER A 143 7.88 -18.51 4.09
N VAL A 144 8.96 -18.67 3.29
CA VAL A 144 9.00 -19.63 2.16
C VAL A 144 8.75 -21.06 2.66
N ALA A 145 9.36 -21.48 3.77
CA ALA A 145 9.12 -22.79 4.37
C ALA A 145 7.66 -22.94 4.82
N GLY A 146 7.07 -21.89 5.40
CA GLY A 146 5.64 -21.84 5.72
C GLY A 146 4.77 -22.05 4.48
N CYS A 147 5.07 -21.36 3.38
CA CYS A 147 4.35 -21.54 2.11
C CYS A 147 4.48 -22.99 1.56
N TYR A 148 5.65 -23.62 1.69
CA TYR A 148 5.81 -25.02 1.32
C TYR A 148 5.00 -25.94 2.19
N ASN A 149 4.92 -25.69 3.51
CA ASN A 149 4.06 -26.45 4.41
C ASN A 149 2.58 -26.33 3.98
N GLU A 150 2.08 -25.13 3.76
CA GLU A 150 0.70 -24.91 3.27
C GLU A 150 0.46 -25.60 1.92
N ARG A 151 1.43 -25.56 0.99
CA ARG A 151 1.34 -26.27 -0.27
C ARG A 151 1.22 -27.79 -0.07
N GLY A 152 1.97 -28.34 0.88
CA GLY A 152 1.85 -29.74 1.28
C GLY A 152 0.45 -30.08 1.77
N VAL A 153 -0.15 -29.22 2.60
CA VAL A 153 -1.53 -29.39 3.08
C VAL A 153 -2.53 -29.36 1.92
N MET A 154 -2.40 -28.43 0.95
CA MET A 154 -3.26 -28.38 -0.22
C MET A 154 -3.20 -29.69 -1.03
N HIS A 155 -2.00 -30.18 -1.33
CA HIS A 155 -1.82 -31.45 -2.07
C HIS A 155 -2.32 -32.66 -1.28
N HIS A 156 -2.25 -32.62 0.06
CA HIS A 156 -2.87 -33.67 0.90
C HIS A 156 -4.40 -33.76 0.67
N PHE A 157 -5.08 -32.61 0.73
CA PHE A 157 -6.54 -32.57 0.51
C PHE A 157 -6.92 -32.90 -0.94
N MET A 158 -6.04 -32.69 -1.91
CA MET A 158 -6.18 -33.15 -3.30
C MET A 158 -5.84 -34.63 -3.50
N SER A 159 -5.50 -35.37 -2.42
CA SER A 159 -5.06 -36.76 -2.44
C SER A 159 -3.75 -37.01 -3.20
N GLU A 160 -2.96 -35.98 -3.40
CA GLU A 160 -1.64 -36.04 -4.07
C GLU A 160 -0.50 -36.25 -3.04
N PHE A 161 -0.58 -37.38 -2.32
CA PHE A 161 0.20 -37.64 -1.11
C PHE A 161 1.73 -37.58 -1.30
N THR A 162 2.24 -38.10 -2.42
CA THR A 162 3.68 -38.04 -2.74
C THR A 162 4.16 -36.61 -2.95
N VAL A 163 3.32 -35.76 -3.51
CA VAL A 163 3.65 -34.34 -3.72
C VAL A 163 3.59 -33.60 -2.38
N ALA A 164 2.59 -33.86 -1.57
CA ALA A 164 2.44 -33.31 -0.22
C ALA A 164 3.68 -33.60 0.63
N GLU A 165 4.12 -34.88 0.68
CA GLU A 165 5.30 -35.29 1.44
C GLU A 165 6.56 -34.52 1.03
N ARG A 166 6.81 -34.36 -0.30
CA ARG A 166 7.97 -33.60 -0.79
C ARG A 166 7.97 -32.14 -0.34
N PHE A 167 6.81 -31.51 -0.29
CA PHE A 167 6.70 -30.14 0.19
C PHE A 167 6.95 -30.04 1.68
N PHE A 168 6.42 -30.95 2.50
CA PHE A 168 6.70 -30.99 3.95
C PHE A 168 8.19 -31.24 4.25
N GLN A 169 8.86 -32.11 3.49
CA GLN A 169 10.29 -32.36 3.63
C GLN A 169 11.12 -31.11 3.28
N ARG A 170 10.75 -30.38 2.21
CA ARG A 170 11.42 -29.11 1.87
C ARG A 170 11.24 -28.07 2.98
N ALA A 171 10.05 -27.93 3.51
CA ALA A 171 9.77 -27.03 4.63
C ALA A 171 10.60 -27.39 5.86
N LEU A 172 10.64 -28.70 6.24
CA LEU A 172 11.40 -29.18 7.37
C LEU A 172 12.90 -28.91 7.21
N ALA A 173 13.46 -29.13 6.02
CA ALA A 173 14.88 -28.89 5.76
C ALA A 173 15.27 -27.42 5.99
N ILE A 174 14.45 -26.48 5.51
CA ILE A 174 14.68 -25.06 5.73
C ILE A 174 14.53 -24.69 7.22
N ASN A 175 13.47 -25.17 7.87
CA ASN A 175 13.22 -24.86 9.28
C ASN A 175 14.28 -25.43 10.22
N ARG A 176 14.81 -26.62 9.92
CA ARG A 176 15.97 -27.21 10.67
C ARG A 176 17.24 -26.37 10.49
N ALA A 177 17.54 -25.92 9.27
CA ALA A 177 18.69 -25.05 9.00
C ALA A 177 18.59 -23.71 9.77
N GLN A 178 17.37 -23.21 9.99
CA GLN A 178 17.11 -21.98 10.72
C GLN A 178 16.87 -22.18 12.22
N ARG A 179 16.84 -23.42 12.70
CA ARG A 179 16.52 -23.78 14.10
C ARG A 179 15.14 -23.25 14.56
N ASN A 180 14.18 -23.17 13.63
CA ASN A 180 12.81 -22.72 13.93
C ASN A 180 12.00 -23.87 14.54
N LEU A 181 12.11 -24.04 15.87
CA LEU A 181 11.53 -25.16 16.59
C LEU A 181 10.03 -25.30 16.38
N LYS A 182 9.28 -24.18 16.36
CA LYS A 182 7.84 -24.19 16.16
C LYS A 182 7.46 -24.80 14.81
N GLU A 183 8.08 -24.33 13.74
CA GLU A 183 7.78 -24.82 12.41
C GLU A 183 8.34 -26.23 12.14
N ILE A 184 9.44 -26.63 12.85
CA ILE A 184 9.91 -28.02 12.86
C ILE A 184 8.83 -28.93 13.42
N ALA A 185 8.22 -28.59 14.58
CA ALA A 185 7.14 -29.38 15.16
C ALA A 185 5.93 -29.49 14.23
N THR A 186 5.55 -28.40 13.54
CA THR A 186 4.47 -28.42 12.55
C THR A 186 4.79 -29.35 11.38
N ASN A 187 6.00 -29.28 10.84
CA ASN A 187 6.38 -30.16 9.72
C ASN A 187 6.47 -31.64 10.13
N LEU A 188 6.98 -31.94 11.32
CA LEU A 188 7.03 -33.32 11.86
C LEU A 188 5.60 -33.87 12.03
N ASN A 189 4.71 -33.07 12.57
CA ASN A 189 3.30 -33.43 12.74
C ASN A 189 2.61 -33.74 11.39
N ASN A 190 2.92 -32.99 10.33
CA ASN A 190 2.39 -33.26 9.00
C ASN A 190 3.02 -34.49 8.35
N LEU A 191 4.34 -34.66 8.50
CA LEU A 191 5.07 -35.80 7.94
C LEU A 191 4.67 -37.15 8.54
N CYS A 192 4.16 -37.19 9.79
CA CYS A 192 3.67 -38.41 10.41
C CYS A 192 2.53 -39.10 9.63
N LEU A 193 1.88 -38.36 8.71
CA LEU A 193 0.81 -38.91 7.88
C LEU A 193 1.34 -39.78 6.72
N TYR A 194 2.58 -39.61 6.30
CA TYR A 194 3.10 -40.19 5.05
C TYR A 194 4.24 -41.18 5.25
N ARG A 195 5.13 -40.91 6.18
CA ARG A 195 6.42 -41.60 6.21
C ARG A 195 6.52 -42.64 7.32
N GLY A 196 6.98 -43.83 6.94
CA GLY A 196 7.32 -44.88 7.89
C GLY A 196 6.17 -45.74 8.35
N ASN A 197 6.50 -46.69 9.23
CA ASN A 197 5.54 -47.52 9.96
C ASN A 197 4.89 -46.72 11.10
N THR A 198 3.97 -47.34 11.82
CA THR A 198 3.25 -46.68 12.95
C THR A 198 4.21 -46.15 14.03
N GLU A 199 5.26 -46.87 14.34
CA GLU A 199 6.24 -46.50 15.36
C GLU A 199 7.05 -45.26 14.97
N GLU A 200 7.54 -45.19 13.73
CA GLU A 200 8.23 -44.00 13.19
C GLU A 200 7.33 -42.76 13.16
N LYS A 201 6.05 -42.96 12.76
CA LYS A 201 5.05 -41.88 12.76
C LYS A 201 4.78 -41.35 14.16
N LEU A 202 4.64 -42.23 15.14
CA LEU A 202 4.46 -41.84 16.54
C LEU A 202 5.71 -41.13 17.09
N SER A 203 6.91 -41.51 16.66
CA SER A 203 8.16 -40.82 17.04
C SER A 203 8.17 -39.36 16.57
N PHE A 204 7.77 -39.09 15.32
CA PHE A 204 7.64 -37.71 14.81
C PHE A 204 6.64 -36.87 15.63
N ILE A 205 5.49 -37.46 15.94
CA ILE A 205 4.47 -36.78 16.75
C ILE A 205 4.98 -36.53 18.17
N GLN A 206 5.70 -37.49 18.77
CA GLN A 206 6.25 -37.35 20.12
C GLN A 206 7.31 -36.22 20.18
N GLU A 207 8.17 -36.12 19.15
CA GLU A 207 9.12 -35.01 19.02
C GLU A 207 8.37 -33.67 18.92
N ALA A 208 7.33 -33.60 18.09
CA ALA A 208 6.51 -32.41 17.93
C ALA A 208 5.79 -32.01 19.25
N ILE A 209 5.23 -32.99 19.99
CA ILE A 209 4.62 -32.75 21.31
C ILE A 209 5.63 -32.18 22.30
N THR A 210 6.84 -32.73 22.32
CA THR A 210 7.89 -32.26 23.24
C THR A 210 8.23 -30.79 22.97
N ILE A 211 8.41 -30.44 21.69
CA ILE A 211 8.68 -29.05 21.29
C ILE A 211 7.49 -28.15 21.68
N ASN A 212 6.26 -28.55 21.34
CA ASN A 212 5.06 -27.74 21.55
C ASN A 212 4.70 -27.55 23.03
N LYS A 213 5.04 -28.52 23.91
CA LYS A 213 4.92 -28.35 25.35
C LYS A 213 5.85 -27.26 25.86
N ASN A 214 7.10 -27.24 25.39
CA ASN A 214 8.08 -26.22 25.78
C ASN A 214 7.70 -24.81 25.28
N LEU A 215 6.91 -24.74 24.20
CA LEU A 215 6.42 -23.49 23.61
C LEU A 215 5.03 -23.08 24.13
N ASP A 216 4.40 -23.87 25.00
CA ASP A 216 3.00 -23.72 25.45
C ASP A 216 2.02 -23.55 24.28
N ALA A 217 2.25 -24.28 23.18
CA ALA A 217 1.47 -24.17 21.95
C ALA A 217 0.22 -25.05 22.01
N GLN A 218 -0.82 -24.63 22.74
CA GLN A 218 -2.03 -25.38 23.04
C GLN A 218 -2.75 -25.89 21.78
N TRP A 219 -2.85 -25.04 20.75
CA TRP A 219 -3.47 -25.41 19.47
C TRP A 219 -2.69 -26.55 18.79
N SER A 220 -1.36 -26.43 18.71
CA SER A 220 -0.50 -27.45 18.11
C SER A 220 -0.50 -28.74 18.90
N LEU A 221 -0.61 -28.67 20.24
CA LEU A 221 -0.76 -29.85 21.09
C LEU A 221 -2.07 -30.59 20.80
N GLY A 222 -3.19 -29.88 20.63
CA GLY A 222 -4.46 -30.46 20.23
C GLY A 222 -4.37 -31.20 18.87
N GLU A 223 -3.71 -30.58 17.89
CA GLU A 223 -3.48 -31.19 16.58
C GLU A 223 -2.58 -32.44 16.67
N ASN A 224 -1.45 -32.35 17.42
CA ASN A 224 -0.53 -33.48 17.61
C ASN A 224 -1.25 -34.69 18.25
N TYR A 225 -2.06 -34.46 19.29
CA TYR A 225 -2.79 -35.55 19.94
C TYR A 225 -3.90 -36.14 19.07
N ASN A 226 -4.56 -35.35 18.21
CA ASN A 226 -5.50 -35.87 17.20
C ASN A 226 -4.75 -36.78 16.21
N ASN A 227 -3.59 -36.37 15.70
CA ASN A 227 -2.78 -37.20 14.80
C ASN A 227 -2.22 -38.44 15.52
N MET A 228 -1.85 -38.33 16.78
CA MET A 228 -1.43 -39.47 17.61
C MET A 228 -2.58 -40.49 17.73
N GLY A 229 -3.78 -40.06 18.04
CA GLY A 229 -4.99 -40.89 18.10
C GLY A 229 -5.28 -41.57 16.77
N LYS A 230 -5.14 -40.87 15.66
CA LYS A 230 -5.25 -41.42 14.31
C LYS A 230 -4.22 -42.52 14.03
N GLN A 231 -2.94 -42.32 14.40
CA GLN A 231 -1.89 -43.33 14.22
C GLN A 231 -2.14 -44.55 15.09
N TYR A 232 -2.57 -44.41 16.35
CA TYR A 232 -2.97 -45.53 17.21
C TYR A 232 -4.17 -46.27 16.66
N TYR A 233 -5.15 -45.57 16.06
CA TYR A 233 -6.29 -46.22 15.37
C TYR A 233 -5.81 -47.12 14.22
N TYR A 234 -4.94 -46.61 13.34
CA TYR A 234 -4.39 -47.44 12.24
C TYR A 234 -3.51 -48.58 12.75
N GLY A 235 -2.84 -48.41 13.87
CA GLY A 235 -2.10 -49.47 14.59
C GLY A 235 -2.98 -50.41 15.38
N LYS A 236 -4.31 -50.28 15.31
CA LYS A 236 -5.32 -51.08 16.07
C LYS A 236 -5.16 -51.01 17.59
N GLN A 237 -4.49 -49.96 18.09
CA GLN A 237 -4.30 -49.68 19.52
C GLN A 237 -5.41 -48.76 20.02
N TYR A 238 -6.66 -49.28 20.04
CA TYR A 238 -7.85 -48.43 20.22
C TYR A 238 -7.92 -47.75 21.59
N SER A 239 -7.45 -48.40 22.67
CA SER A 239 -7.38 -47.77 24.00
C SER A 239 -6.46 -46.56 24.01
N ASN A 240 -5.24 -46.67 23.42
CA ASN A 240 -4.31 -45.59 23.29
C ASN A 240 -4.84 -44.46 22.38
N ALA A 241 -5.59 -44.84 21.33
CA ALA A 241 -6.26 -43.89 20.45
C ALA A 241 -7.27 -43.03 21.20
N LEU A 242 -8.17 -43.65 22.01
CA LEU A 242 -9.16 -42.90 22.80
C LEU A 242 -8.51 -41.99 23.83
N GLU A 243 -7.42 -42.42 24.49
CA GLU A 243 -6.68 -41.56 25.45
C GLU A 243 -6.05 -40.34 24.74
N ALA A 244 -5.42 -40.56 23.61
CA ALA A 244 -4.84 -39.46 22.81
C ALA A 244 -5.92 -38.49 22.34
N LEU A 245 -7.04 -38.99 21.82
CA LEU A 245 -8.18 -38.18 21.38
C LEU A 245 -8.84 -37.41 22.52
N ARG A 246 -8.89 -37.98 23.74
CA ARG A 246 -9.37 -37.24 24.92
C ARG A 246 -8.47 -36.04 25.24
N LYS A 247 -7.15 -36.24 25.24
CA LYS A 247 -6.19 -35.13 25.43
C LYS A 247 -6.33 -34.07 24.31
N ALA A 248 -6.46 -34.50 23.06
CA ALA A 248 -6.69 -33.61 21.94
C ALA A 248 -7.94 -32.75 22.13
N TYR A 249 -9.04 -33.37 22.54
CA TYR A 249 -10.29 -32.67 22.81
C TYR A 249 -10.13 -31.63 23.95
N GLU A 250 -9.48 -31.99 25.03
CA GLU A 250 -9.24 -31.06 26.15
C GLU A 250 -8.47 -29.81 25.70
N TYR A 251 -7.35 -29.97 24.96
CA TYR A 251 -6.61 -28.84 24.39
C TYR A 251 -7.47 -28.00 23.46
N ALA A 252 -8.14 -28.62 22.51
CA ALA A 252 -8.94 -27.93 21.50
C ALA A 252 -10.15 -27.20 22.10
N HIS A 253 -10.83 -27.83 23.06
CA HIS A 253 -12.01 -27.28 23.74
C HIS A 253 -11.66 -26.05 24.57
N ASN A 254 -10.57 -26.11 25.35
CA ASN A 254 -10.13 -25.03 26.22
C ASN A 254 -9.84 -23.72 25.44
N ILE A 255 -9.34 -23.84 24.23
CA ILE A 255 -9.00 -22.68 23.39
C ILE A 255 -10.10 -22.33 22.35
N GLY A 256 -11.14 -23.17 22.25
CA GLY A 256 -12.23 -23.01 21.29
C GLY A 256 -11.84 -23.28 19.82
N ALA A 257 -10.86 -24.18 19.59
CA ALA A 257 -10.40 -24.55 18.25
C ALA A 257 -11.38 -25.51 17.56
N ARG A 258 -12.42 -24.97 16.95
CA ARG A 258 -13.54 -25.71 16.37
C ARG A 258 -13.14 -26.73 15.29
N GLU A 259 -12.12 -26.39 14.47
CA GLU A 259 -11.59 -27.30 13.45
C GLU A 259 -10.99 -28.56 14.11
N LEU A 260 -10.12 -28.38 15.12
CA LEU A 260 -9.53 -29.51 15.84
C LEU A 260 -10.56 -30.38 16.55
N ILE A 261 -11.66 -29.77 17.05
CA ILE A 261 -12.75 -30.49 17.66
C ILE A 261 -13.50 -31.30 16.59
N CYS A 262 -13.68 -30.77 15.39
CA CYS A 262 -14.32 -31.49 14.28
C CYS A 262 -13.50 -32.71 13.88
N ASP A 263 -12.19 -32.59 13.72
CA ASP A 263 -11.28 -33.70 13.43
C ASP A 263 -11.28 -34.73 14.56
N ASN A 264 -11.30 -34.28 15.81
CA ASN A 264 -11.39 -35.17 16.98
C ASN A 264 -12.64 -36.02 16.96
N TYR A 265 -13.78 -35.44 16.64
CA TYR A 265 -15.06 -36.19 16.53
C TYR A 265 -15.00 -37.22 15.40
N GLU A 266 -14.37 -36.92 14.27
CA GLU A 266 -14.16 -37.86 13.18
C GLU A 266 -13.39 -39.11 13.66
N TYR A 267 -12.19 -38.88 14.23
CA TYR A 267 -11.34 -40.00 14.68
C TYR A 267 -11.97 -40.76 15.86
N SER A 268 -12.64 -40.07 16.78
CA SER A 268 -13.35 -40.72 17.88
C SER A 268 -14.45 -41.64 17.35
N SER A 269 -15.24 -41.19 16.37
CA SER A 269 -16.26 -41.99 15.70
C SER A 269 -15.66 -43.27 15.08
N MET A 270 -14.51 -43.12 14.36
CA MET A 270 -13.82 -44.27 13.74
C MET A 270 -13.35 -45.30 14.76
N VAL A 271 -12.79 -44.83 15.89
CA VAL A 271 -12.32 -45.74 16.97
C VAL A 271 -13.49 -46.47 17.62
N TYR A 272 -14.58 -45.77 17.98
CA TYR A 272 -15.74 -46.40 18.59
C TYR A 272 -16.41 -47.44 17.65
N ALA A 273 -16.48 -47.12 16.35
CA ALA A 273 -16.94 -48.09 15.35
C ALA A 273 -16.05 -49.34 15.30
N ALA A 274 -14.73 -49.19 15.38
CA ALA A 274 -13.78 -50.30 15.32
C ALA A 274 -13.83 -51.22 16.54
N ILE A 275 -14.22 -50.70 17.73
CA ILE A 275 -14.43 -51.50 18.94
C ILE A 275 -15.85 -52.04 19.08
N GLY A 276 -16.77 -51.78 18.12
CA GLY A 276 -18.15 -52.25 18.11
C GLY A 276 -19.15 -51.40 18.90
N ASP A 277 -18.73 -50.27 19.48
CA ASP A 277 -19.64 -49.31 20.15
C ASP A 277 -20.24 -48.34 19.13
N TYR A 278 -21.20 -48.87 18.37
CA TYR A 278 -21.87 -48.12 17.30
C TYR A 278 -22.71 -46.94 17.82
N ALA A 279 -23.17 -46.99 19.07
CA ALA A 279 -23.94 -45.90 19.67
C ALA A 279 -23.06 -44.66 19.87
N GLN A 280 -21.86 -44.84 20.45
CA GLN A 280 -20.90 -43.73 20.58
C GLN A 280 -20.35 -43.31 19.22
N ALA A 281 -20.07 -44.24 18.30
CA ALA A 281 -19.63 -43.93 16.96
C ALA A 281 -20.61 -42.99 16.25
N TYR A 282 -21.89 -43.30 16.28
CA TYR A 282 -22.96 -42.48 15.70
C TYR A 282 -23.03 -41.09 16.35
N LYS A 283 -22.96 -41.02 17.69
CA LYS A 283 -22.98 -39.76 18.45
C LYS A 283 -21.84 -38.82 18.05
N TYR A 284 -20.62 -39.35 17.88
CA TYR A 284 -19.49 -38.55 17.45
C TYR A 284 -19.59 -38.18 15.97
N LEU A 285 -20.09 -39.06 15.12
CA LEU A 285 -20.32 -38.78 13.71
C LEU A 285 -21.35 -37.66 13.52
N ASP A 286 -22.45 -37.68 14.29
CA ASP A 286 -23.46 -36.63 14.28
C ASP A 286 -22.90 -35.28 14.69
N LYS A 287 -22.11 -35.23 15.80
CA LYS A 287 -21.41 -34.01 16.22
C LYS A 287 -20.46 -33.49 15.15
N ARG A 288 -19.70 -34.39 14.52
CA ARG A 288 -18.79 -34.05 13.41
C ARG A 288 -19.56 -33.48 12.23
N TYR A 289 -20.69 -34.07 11.85
CA TYR A 289 -21.52 -33.61 10.76
C TYR A 289 -22.04 -32.18 10.98
N HIS A 290 -22.62 -31.91 12.14
CA HIS A 290 -23.12 -30.57 12.46
C HIS A 290 -22.03 -29.52 12.49
N LEU A 291 -20.93 -29.79 13.18
CA LEU A 291 -19.79 -28.85 13.28
C LEU A 291 -19.09 -28.65 11.93
N GLY A 292 -18.91 -29.73 11.15
CA GLY A 292 -18.31 -29.66 9.82
C GLY A 292 -19.17 -28.85 8.84
N LYS A 293 -20.49 -28.98 8.90
CA LYS A 293 -21.42 -28.15 8.10
C LYS A 293 -21.31 -26.65 8.43
N GLU A 294 -21.08 -26.30 9.69
CA GLU A 294 -20.84 -24.90 10.09
C GLU A 294 -19.52 -24.38 9.57
N LEU A 295 -18.45 -25.20 9.61
CA LEU A 295 -17.09 -24.81 9.20
C LEU A 295 -16.92 -24.73 7.68
N GLN A 296 -17.54 -25.65 6.94
CA GLN A 296 -17.37 -25.82 5.48
C GLN A 296 -18.67 -25.55 4.74
N SER A 297 -19.09 -24.31 4.64
CA SER A 297 -20.26 -23.95 3.83
C SER A 297 -19.83 -23.36 2.48
N SER A 298 -19.89 -24.14 1.42
CA SER A 298 -19.66 -23.66 0.04
C SER A 298 -20.59 -22.50 -0.35
N ASN A 299 -21.82 -22.48 0.21
CA ASN A 299 -22.75 -21.37 0.03
C ASN A 299 -22.26 -20.10 0.72
N LYS A 300 -21.62 -20.21 1.89
CA LYS A 300 -21.00 -19.06 2.57
C LYS A 300 -19.87 -18.47 1.74
N LEU A 301 -18.99 -19.33 1.21
CA LEU A 301 -17.89 -18.86 0.33
C LEU A 301 -18.43 -18.11 -0.88
N ARG A 302 -19.40 -18.67 -1.58
CA ARG A 302 -20.01 -18.04 -2.76
C ARG A 302 -20.64 -16.67 -2.42
N ASN A 303 -21.37 -16.59 -1.30
CA ASN A 303 -21.96 -15.32 -0.86
C ASN A 303 -20.91 -14.28 -0.51
N ILE A 304 -19.83 -14.68 0.17
CA ILE A 304 -18.70 -13.80 0.50
C ILE A 304 -17.99 -13.32 -0.77
N GLU A 305 -17.74 -14.21 -1.73
CA GLU A 305 -17.14 -13.85 -3.02
C GLU A 305 -17.99 -12.87 -3.82
N GLN A 306 -19.32 -13.05 -3.80
CA GLN A 306 -20.26 -12.10 -4.41
C GLN A 306 -20.23 -10.74 -3.71
N GLU A 307 -20.24 -10.71 -2.37
CA GLU A 307 -20.14 -9.48 -1.58
C GLU A 307 -18.80 -8.74 -1.86
N ILE A 308 -17.70 -9.50 -1.87
CA ILE A 308 -16.37 -8.96 -2.16
C ILE A 308 -16.28 -8.44 -3.60
N SER A 309 -16.81 -9.19 -4.57
CA SER A 309 -16.82 -8.79 -5.98
C SER A 309 -17.65 -7.53 -6.19
N TYR A 310 -18.80 -7.43 -5.52
CA TYR A 310 -19.64 -6.24 -5.55
C TYR A 310 -18.93 -5.04 -4.92
N LYS A 311 -18.28 -5.22 -3.75
CA LYS A 311 -17.51 -4.16 -3.10
C LYS A 311 -16.35 -3.68 -3.98
N ARG A 312 -15.58 -4.61 -4.58
CA ARG A 312 -14.50 -4.26 -5.52
C ARG A 312 -15.00 -3.48 -6.74
N TYR A 313 -16.16 -3.87 -7.28
CA TYR A 313 -16.79 -3.13 -8.36
C TYR A 313 -17.12 -1.69 -7.94
N GLN A 314 -17.69 -1.50 -6.74
CA GLN A 314 -17.97 -0.17 -6.20
C GLN A 314 -16.69 0.65 -5.99
N ASP A 315 -15.64 0.04 -5.42
CA ASP A 315 -14.36 0.70 -5.19
C ASP A 315 -13.68 1.10 -6.52
N GLN A 316 -13.73 0.23 -7.55
CA GLN A 316 -13.23 0.56 -8.88
C GLN A 316 -14.02 1.68 -9.54
N LYS A 317 -15.35 1.65 -9.43
CA LYS A 317 -16.22 2.70 -9.93
C LYS A 317 -15.89 4.04 -9.28
N TYR A 318 -15.78 4.06 -7.94
CA TYR A 318 -15.41 5.25 -7.17
C TYR A 318 -14.01 5.77 -7.56
N ALA A 319 -13.03 4.88 -7.69
CA ALA A 319 -11.67 5.25 -8.12
C ALA A 319 -11.67 5.86 -9.54
N THR A 320 -12.47 5.31 -10.46
CA THR A 320 -12.61 5.84 -11.81
C THR A 320 -13.26 7.22 -11.80
N GLU A 321 -14.32 7.42 -11.01
CA GLU A 321 -14.99 8.71 -10.85
C GLU A 321 -14.04 9.77 -10.24
N MET A 322 -13.24 9.39 -9.26
CA MET A 322 -12.22 10.26 -8.67
C MET A 322 -11.10 10.61 -9.65
N GLN A 323 -10.65 9.65 -10.48
CA GLN A 323 -9.69 9.92 -11.54
C GLN A 323 -10.24 10.91 -12.59
N GLU A 324 -11.51 10.74 -12.99
CA GLU A 324 -12.18 11.69 -13.89
C GLU A 324 -12.27 13.10 -13.29
N GLN A 325 -12.63 13.20 -12.02
CA GLN A 325 -12.68 14.50 -11.32
C GLN A 325 -11.29 15.14 -11.23
N THR A 326 -10.27 14.36 -10.88
CA THR A 326 -8.88 14.83 -10.82
C THR A 326 -8.41 15.32 -12.18
N TYR A 327 -8.69 14.57 -13.24
CA TYR A 327 -8.38 14.98 -14.62
C TYR A 327 -9.09 16.28 -15.02
N LYS A 328 -10.37 16.45 -14.66
CA LYS A 328 -11.12 17.71 -14.90
C LYS A 328 -10.49 18.90 -14.18
N ILE A 329 -10.06 18.70 -12.92
CA ILE A 329 -9.37 19.72 -12.13
C ILE A 329 -8.02 20.09 -12.76
N GLU A 330 -7.24 19.12 -13.21
CA GLU A 330 -5.95 19.38 -13.89
C GLU A 330 -6.14 20.10 -15.21
N LEU A 331 -7.17 19.73 -15.97
CA LEU A 331 -7.54 20.42 -17.21
C LEU A 331 -7.91 21.87 -16.95
N LEU A 332 -8.72 22.13 -15.92
CA LEU A 332 -9.08 23.50 -15.52
C LEU A 332 -7.85 24.31 -15.09
N LYS A 333 -6.95 23.74 -14.29
CA LYS A 333 -5.69 24.37 -13.90
C LYS A 333 -4.85 24.72 -15.14
N ARG A 334 -4.68 23.78 -16.06
CA ARG A 334 -3.94 24.00 -17.31
C ARG A 334 -4.55 25.12 -18.15
N ASN A 335 -5.87 25.15 -18.29
CA ASN A 335 -6.56 26.20 -19.05
C ASN A 335 -6.43 27.58 -18.38
N LEU A 336 -6.45 27.63 -17.05
CA LEU A 336 -6.24 28.85 -16.30
C LEU A 336 -4.80 29.39 -16.48
N TRP A 337 -3.79 28.52 -16.49
CA TRP A 337 -2.41 28.87 -16.79
C TRP A 337 -2.23 29.38 -18.21
N LEU A 338 -2.89 28.77 -19.19
CA LEU A 338 -2.89 29.25 -20.58
C LEU A 338 -3.52 30.64 -20.71
N LEU A 339 -4.68 30.87 -20.08
CA LEU A 339 -5.30 32.18 -20.04
C LEU A 339 -4.42 33.24 -19.38
N GLY A 340 -3.79 32.90 -18.27
CA GLY A 340 -2.83 33.77 -17.60
C GLY A 340 -1.63 34.14 -18.46
N SER A 341 -1.07 33.16 -19.19
CA SER A 341 0.05 33.41 -20.11
C SER A 341 -0.34 34.30 -21.30
N VAL A 342 -1.52 34.12 -21.89
CA VAL A 342 -2.05 34.99 -22.95
C VAL A 342 -2.23 36.42 -22.44
N LEU A 343 -2.74 36.60 -21.23
CA LEU A 343 -2.93 37.92 -20.62
C LEU A 343 -1.61 38.63 -20.41
N ILE A 344 -0.59 37.91 -19.90
CA ILE A 344 0.77 38.44 -19.73
C ILE A 344 1.39 38.86 -21.07
N LEU A 345 1.24 38.03 -22.10
CA LEU A 345 1.70 38.34 -23.45
C LEU A 345 0.97 39.57 -24.04
N GLY A 346 -0.33 39.68 -23.79
CA GLY A 346 -1.13 40.86 -24.23
C GLY A 346 -0.64 42.15 -23.54
N ILE A 347 -0.35 42.10 -22.23
CA ILE A 347 0.23 43.24 -21.50
C ILE A 347 1.64 43.60 -22.03
N ALA A 348 2.48 42.60 -22.22
CA ALA A 348 3.82 42.81 -22.78
C ALA A 348 3.78 43.43 -24.19
N PHE A 349 2.86 42.95 -25.03
CA PHE A 349 2.65 43.51 -26.38
C PHE A 349 2.11 44.94 -26.33
N SER A 350 1.20 45.26 -25.42
CA SER A 350 0.69 46.63 -25.22
C SER A 350 1.82 47.59 -24.74
N ILE A 351 2.68 47.15 -23.86
CA ILE A 351 3.85 47.89 -23.43
C ILE A 351 4.84 48.11 -24.59
N PHE A 352 5.06 47.08 -25.40
CA PHE A 352 5.86 47.16 -26.63
C PHE A 352 5.33 48.18 -27.59
N LEU A 353 4.00 48.12 -27.90
CA LEU A 353 3.34 49.11 -28.81
C LEU A 353 3.44 50.54 -28.25
N TYR A 354 3.22 50.73 -26.96
CA TYR A 354 3.38 52.04 -26.34
C TYR A 354 4.81 52.57 -26.46
N LYS A 355 5.86 51.77 -26.18
CA LYS A 355 7.27 52.15 -26.34
C LYS A 355 7.61 52.43 -27.81
N TRP A 356 7.10 51.63 -28.75
CA TRP A 356 7.30 51.81 -30.16
C TRP A 356 6.66 53.11 -30.64
N TYR A 357 5.40 53.41 -30.23
CA TYR A 357 4.70 54.65 -30.58
C TYR A 357 5.45 55.88 -29.99
N LYS A 358 5.88 55.80 -28.74
CA LYS A 358 6.64 56.88 -28.12
C LYS A 358 7.98 57.15 -28.86
N ARG A 359 8.70 56.11 -29.20
CA ARG A 359 9.94 56.20 -29.97
C ARG A 359 9.76 56.82 -31.34
N ARG A 360 8.68 56.47 -32.02
CA ARG A 360 8.30 57.04 -33.30
C ARG A 360 8.00 58.56 -33.21
N LYS A 361 7.27 58.93 -32.15
CA LYS A 361 6.99 60.34 -31.84
C LYS A 361 8.25 61.15 -31.50
N ASP A 362 9.15 60.57 -30.70
CA ASP A 362 10.43 61.19 -30.38
C ASP A 362 11.30 61.37 -31.61
N LEU A 363 11.33 60.42 -32.55
CA LEU A 363 12.04 60.53 -33.82
C LEU A 363 11.47 61.66 -34.68
N GLN A 364 10.16 61.75 -34.78
CA GLN A 364 9.47 62.82 -35.52
C GLN A 364 9.78 64.19 -34.92
N LEU A 365 9.85 64.30 -33.61
CA LEU A 365 10.23 65.53 -32.93
C LEU A 365 11.68 65.93 -33.18
N ILE A 366 12.59 64.95 -33.19
CA ILE A 366 14.00 65.16 -33.54
C ILE A 366 14.15 65.65 -34.98
N GLU A 367 13.44 64.99 -35.89
CA GLU A 367 13.43 65.37 -37.31
C GLU A 367 12.86 66.78 -37.53
N ALA A 368 11.75 67.11 -36.87
CA ALA A 368 11.18 68.46 -36.93
C ALA A 368 12.13 69.51 -36.34
N ARG A 369 12.86 69.23 -35.27
CA ARG A 369 13.90 70.12 -34.70
C ARG A 369 15.08 70.31 -35.68
N TYR A 370 15.50 69.20 -36.31
CA TYR A 370 16.56 69.26 -37.31
C TYR A 370 16.17 70.11 -38.51
N GLN A 371 14.92 69.98 -39.04
CA GLN A 371 14.40 70.82 -40.13
C GLN A 371 14.35 72.31 -39.69
N LEU A 372 13.93 72.57 -38.44
CA LEU A 372 13.87 73.91 -37.91
C LEU A 372 15.31 74.57 -37.86
N GLN A 373 16.29 73.81 -37.37
CA GLN A 373 17.68 74.25 -37.34
C GLN A 373 18.22 74.53 -38.76
N LEU A 374 17.89 73.66 -39.71
CA LEU A 374 18.29 73.90 -41.13
C LEU A 374 17.65 75.18 -41.66
N SER A 375 16.36 75.40 -41.41
CA SER A 375 15.69 76.65 -41.86
C SER A 375 16.24 77.90 -41.15
N GLU A 376 16.60 77.86 -39.88
CA GLU A 376 17.24 78.94 -39.13
C GLU A 376 18.63 79.26 -39.69
N LYS A 377 19.40 78.21 -40.08
CA LYS A 377 20.68 78.37 -40.71
C LYS A 377 20.58 79.02 -42.09
N GLU A 378 19.62 78.57 -42.93
CA GLU A 378 19.37 79.19 -44.22
C GLU A 378 18.95 80.65 -44.08
N VAL A 379 18.11 80.99 -43.12
CA VAL A 379 17.70 82.37 -42.83
C VAL A 379 18.92 83.20 -42.34
N ALA A 380 19.80 82.62 -41.53
CA ALA A 380 21.05 83.32 -41.12
C ALA A 380 21.99 83.53 -42.26
N GLU A 381 22.19 82.60 -43.17
CA GLU A 381 22.99 82.76 -44.40
C GLU A 381 22.43 83.82 -45.35
N LEU A 382 21.05 83.78 -45.53
CA LEU A 382 20.40 84.87 -46.31
C LEU A 382 20.59 86.26 -45.68
N LYS A 383 20.52 86.38 -44.35
CA LYS A 383 20.77 87.64 -43.65
C LYS A 383 22.24 88.14 -43.81
N MET A 384 23.18 87.18 -43.71
CA MET A 384 24.58 87.48 -43.95
C MET A 384 24.80 87.96 -45.40
N HIS A 385 24.26 87.29 -46.37
CA HIS A 385 24.34 87.67 -47.78
C HIS A 385 23.67 89.02 -48.07
N GLN A 386 22.56 89.30 -47.40
CA GLN A 386 21.89 90.61 -47.51
C GLN A 386 22.75 91.71 -46.89
N GLN A 387 23.40 91.47 -45.76
CA GLN A 387 24.35 92.40 -45.15
C GLN A 387 25.61 92.63 -46.01
N GLU A 388 26.14 91.60 -46.67
CA GLU A 388 27.25 91.69 -47.62
C GLU A 388 26.84 92.56 -48.84
N LEU A 389 25.61 92.33 -49.38
CA LEU A 389 25.08 93.16 -50.47
C LEU A 389 24.89 94.62 -50.04
N GLU A 390 24.38 94.87 -48.85
CA GLU A 390 24.27 96.26 -48.31
C GLU A 390 25.64 96.91 -48.14
N LEU A 391 26.62 96.17 -47.57
CA LEU A 391 27.99 96.63 -47.48
C LEU A 391 28.61 96.94 -48.85
N GLN A 392 28.34 96.09 -49.84
CA GLN A 392 28.82 96.26 -51.22
C GLN A 392 28.16 97.46 -51.88
N ASN A 393 26.86 97.68 -51.66
CA ASN A 393 26.15 98.88 -52.11
C ASN A 393 26.69 100.20 -51.47
N VAL A 394 26.97 100.16 -50.15
CA VAL A 394 27.57 101.27 -49.45
C VAL A 394 28.99 101.58 -50.01
N HIS A 395 29.74 100.48 -50.28
CA HIS A 395 31.08 100.60 -50.85
C HIS A 395 31.08 101.22 -52.26
N ASN A 396 30.13 100.77 -53.10
CA ASN A 396 29.88 101.29 -54.44
C ASN A 396 29.39 102.71 -54.39
N ALA A 397 28.51 103.08 -53.47
CA ALA A 397 28.04 104.43 -53.26
C ALA A 397 29.18 105.33 -52.78
N LEU A 398 30.08 104.89 -51.92
CA LEU A 398 31.25 105.59 -51.51
C LEU A 398 32.26 105.75 -52.67
N ALA A 399 32.39 104.71 -53.51
CA ALA A 399 33.27 104.80 -54.70
C ALA A 399 32.75 105.81 -55.71
N THR A 400 31.44 105.88 -55.98
CA THR A 400 30.79 106.86 -56.82
C THR A 400 30.89 108.24 -56.25
N SER A 401 30.66 108.41 -54.96
CA SER A 401 30.87 109.71 -54.25
C SER A 401 32.30 110.18 -54.31
N ARG A 402 33.29 109.27 -54.20
CA ARG A 402 34.73 109.61 -54.42
C ARG A 402 35.04 110.02 -55.88
N GLN A 403 34.45 109.37 -56.87
CA GLN A 403 34.56 109.72 -58.26
C GLN A 403 33.91 111.06 -58.57
N GLU A 404 32.76 111.38 -57.98
CA GLU A 404 32.16 112.70 -58.08
C GLU A 404 32.98 113.78 -57.38
N ALA A 405 33.58 113.50 -56.23
CA ALA A 405 34.44 114.44 -55.53
C ALA A 405 35.74 114.65 -56.30
N THR A 406 36.31 113.65 -56.98
CA THR A 406 37.47 113.81 -57.84
C THR A 406 37.14 114.51 -59.14
N SER A 407 35.93 114.34 -59.71
CA SER A 407 35.55 115.10 -60.88
C SER A 407 35.24 116.56 -60.56
N LEU A 408 34.70 116.84 -59.36
CA LEU A 408 34.52 118.28 -58.91
C LEU A 408 35.86 118.99 -58.58
N SER A 409 36.89 118.26 -58.17
CA SER A 409 38.16 118.83 -57.95
C SER A 409 38.99 119.14 -59.18
N LEU A 410 38.66 118.49 -60.31
CA LEU A 410 39.24 118.76 -61.65
C LEU A 410 38.59 119.93 -62.41
N ILE A 411 37.38 120.36 -61.96
CA ILE A 411 36.69 121.52 -62.54
C ILE A 411 37.08 122.83 -61.87
N HIS A 412 37.84 122.80 -60.80
CA HIS A 412 38.30 124.05 -60.12
C HIS A 412 39.76 124.37 -60.33
N ILE A 413 40.40 123.68 -61.30
CA ILE A 413 41.77 124.05 -61.75
C ILE A 413 41.77 124.14 -63.26
N SER A 414 41.01 125.11 -63.81
CA SER A 414 41.23 125.64 -65.11
C SER A 414 40.83 127.12 -65.20
#